data_a9cccd6f81c9d797ce4bb25987568bf6
#
_entry.id   a9cccd6f81c9d797ce4bb25987568bf6
#
_cell.length_a   1.000
_cell.length_b   1.000
_cell.length_c   1.000
_cell.angle_alpha   90.00
_cell.angle_beta   90.00
_cell.angle_gamma   90.00
#
_symmetry.space_group_name_H-M   'P 1'
#
loop_
_entity.id
_entity.type
_entity.pdbx_description
1 polymer ?
#
loop_
_entity_poly.entity_id
_entity_poly.type
_entity_poly.pdbx_seq_one_letter_code
_entity_poly.pdbx_strand_id
1 'polypeptide(L)'
;MRGKTKEIEKVIQTHSFSIDSIIRDVMKTFNFRSLCHKVGFKKEQGYPVADIITLLLVFPLMLLNSVNAFYKSGYKQVTKMQKDTIYRLKNHARMPWRNLLLHVSKQFQSLVNPDQDVDDKSAFIFDDTMDERVGRRIEEVSYVHDHVTGRKKSKATLGFKNLTMGLFDGKSFNPLDFSLHSEKKLYKKQRKEQYQKKRDPRSNGAKRKKECDVDKITNAIRMLKRAVKHGFKAKYVLVDS
;
A
#
# COMPACT_ATOMS: atom_id res chain seq x y z
N MET A 1 3.22 -34.23 7.72
CA MET A 1 2.83 -32.82 7.54
C MET A 1 1.72 -32.33 8.49
N ARG A 2 0.71 -33.15 8.86
CA ARG A 2 -0.38 -32.73 9.80
C ARG A 2 0.06 -32.34 11.22
N GLY A 3 1.19 -32.83 11.74
CA GLY A 3 1.70 -32.51 13.09
C GLY A 3 2.24 -31.07 13.21
N LYS A 4 2.99 -30.59 12.22
CA LYS A 4 3.58 -29.24 12.22
C LYS A 4 2.53 -28.14 12.11
N THR A 5 1.42 -28.39 11.43
CA THR A 5 0.33 -27.42 11.30
C THR A 5 -0.36 -27.17 12.66
N LYS A 6 -0.58 -28.23 13.47
CA LYS A 6 -1.17 -28.10 14.81
C LYS A 6 -0.25 -27.37 15.81
N GLU A 7 1.05 -27.57 15.69
CA GLU A 7 2.04 -26.87 16.52
C GLU A 7 2.09 -25.38 16.20
N ILE A 8 2.06 -25.02 14.92
CA ILE A 8 1.97 -23.64 14.46
C ILE A 8 0.66 -22.98 14.90
N GLU A 9 -0.47 -23.69 14.78
CA GLU A 9 -1.78 -23.21 15.26
C GLU A 9 -1.77 -22.96 16.78
N LYS A 10 -1.11 -23.83 17.55
CA LYS A 10 -0.99 -23.68 19.00
C LYS A 10 -0.11 -22.49 19.37
N VAL A 11 1.03 -22.28 18.69
CA VAL A 11 1.89 -21.12 18.87
C VAL A 11 1.17 -19.83 18.50
N ILE A 12 0.42 -19.79 17.40
CA ILE A 12 -0.37 -18.64 16.99
C ILE A 12 -1.48 -18.35 18.01
N GLN A 13 -2.18 -19.34 18.52
CA GLN A 13 -3.20 -19.17 19.57
C GLN A 13 -2.60 -18.64 20.88
N THR A 14 -1.39 -19.08 21.26
CA THR A 14 -0.71 -18.62 22.47
C THR A 14 -0.22 -17.19 22.34
N HIS A 15 0.17 -16.75 21.13
CA HIS A 15 0.67 -15.40 20.86
C HIS A 15 -0.38 -14.45 20.27
N SER A 16 -1.58 -14.92 19.91
CA SER A 16 -2.65 -14.08 19.35
C SER A 16 -3.03 -12.95 20.31
N PHE A 17 -3.04 -13.23 21.60
CA PHE A 17 -3.35 -12.22 22.62
C PHE A 17 -2.32 -11.07 22.67
N SER A 18 -1.03 -11.37 22.47
CA SER A 18 0.02 -10.35 22.41
C SER A 18 -0.02 -9.52 21.13
N ILE A 19 -0.31 -10.14 19.98
CA ILE A 19 -0.44 -9.46 18.69
C ILE A 19 -1.65 -8.53 18.70
N ASP A 20 -2.80 -8.99 19.22
CA ASP A 20 -4.01 -8.17 19.32
C ASP A 20 -3.82 -6.96 20.23
N SER A 21 -3.08 -7.11 21.33
CA SER A 21 -2.76 -5.99 22.24
C SER A 21 -1.86 -4.96 21.53
N ILE A 22 -0.79 -5.41 20.89
CA ILE A 22 0.14 -4.54 20.14
C ILE A 22 -0.59 -3.75 19.05
N ILE A 23 -1.41 -4.43 18.24
CA ILE A 23 -2.18 -3.77 17.19
C ILE A 23 -3.13 -2.74 17.78
N ARG A 24 -3.82 -3.08 18.87
CA ARG A 24 -4.75 -2.18 19.55
C ARG A 24 -4.04 -0.95 20.08
N ASP A 25 -2.86 -1.14 20.69
CA ASP A 25 -2.05 -0.04 21.23
C ASP A 25 -1.53 0.87 20.11
N VAL A 26 -1.05 0.30 19.01
CA VAL A 26 -0.68 1.07 17.82
C VAL A 26 -1.88 1.87 17.28
N MET A 27 -3.03 1.24 17.10
CA MET A 27 -4.23 1.93 16.61
C MET A 27 -4.69 3.04 17.55
N LYS A 28 -4.53 2.86 18.86
CA LYS A 28 -4.82 3.86 19.90
C LYS A 28 -3.82 5.01 19.85
N THR A 29 -2.52 4.72 19.81
CA THR A 29 -1.43 5.71 19.72
C THR A 29 -1.61 6.63 18.51
N PHE A 30 -1.98 6.05 17.37
CA PHE A 30 -2.26 6.81 16.15
C PHE A 30 -3.66 7.46 16.14
N ASN A 31 -4.48 7.25 17.16
CA ASN A 31 -5.89 7.64 17.14
C ASN A 31 -6.55 7.32 15.76
N PHE A 32 -6.34 6.09 15.31
CA PHE A 32 -6.52 5.69 13.92
C PHE A 32 -7.94 5.91 13.40
N ARG A 33 -8.95 5.77 14.26
CA ARG A 33 -10.35 6.04 13.90
C ARG A 33 -10.56 7.51 13.55
N SER A 34 -10.07 8.41 14.39
CA SER A 34 -10.15 9.87 14.15
C SER A 34 -9.35 10.24 12.90
N LEU A 35 -8.16 9.63 12.72
CA LEU A 35 -7.33 9.83 11.55
C LEU A 35 -8.06 9.44 10.26
N CYS A 36 -8.66 8.27 10.18
CA CYS A 36 -9.46 7.85 9.03
C CYS A 36 -10.55 8.87 8.71
N HIS A 37 -11.23 9.38 9.72
CA HIS A 37 -12.28 10.38 9.54
C HIS A 37 -11.71 11.71 9.02
N LYS A 38 -10.62 12.19 9.62
CA LYS A 38 -9.91 13.42 9.24
C LYS A 38 -9.45 13.42 7.78
N VAL A 39 -8.93 12.29 7.30
CA VAL A 39 -8.46 12.18 5.92
C VAL A 39 -9.59 11.94 4.90
N GLY A 40 -10.82 11.80 5.34
CA GLY A 40 -12.00 11.73 4.48
C GLY A 40 -12.47 10.31 4.15
N PHE A 41 -12.14 9.31 4.95
CA PHE A 41 -12.81 8.02 4.87
C PHE A 41 -14.21 8.13 5.47
N LYS A 42 -15.19 8.37 4.62
CA LYS A 42 -16.59 8.44 5.02
C LYS A 42 -17.32 7.18 4.59
N LYS A 43 -18.07 6.61 5.51
CA LYS A 43 -18.99 5.50 5.29
C LYS A 43 -20.22 5.71 6.14
N GLU A 44 -21.38 5.67 5.52
CA GLU A 44 -22.64 6.02 6.17
C GLU A 44 -23.22 4.88 7.00
N GLN A 45 -22.96 3.63 6.59
CA GLN A 45 -23.58 2.46 7.23
C GLN A 45 -22.63 1.28 7.37
N GLY A 46 -22.89 0.41 8.37
CA GLY A 46 -22.17 -0.83 8.63
C GLY A 46 -20.87 -0.62 9.42
N TYR A 47 -19.91 -1.52 9.27
CA TYR A 47 -18.67 -1.49 10.05
C TYR A 47 -17.87 -0.21 9.84
N PRO A 48 -17.28 0.38 10.91
CA PRO A 48 -16.38 1.51 10.80
C PRO A 48 -15.21 1.23 9.84
N VAL A 49 -14.82 2.24 9.08
CA VAL A 49 -13.73 2.10 8.11
C VAL A 49 -12.43 1.71 8.79
N ALA A 50 -12.15 2.28 9.96
CA ALA A 50 -10.94 1.98 10.73
C ALA A 50 -10.85 0.49 11.08
N ASP A 51 -11.96 -0.15 11.46
CA ASP A 51 -11.99 -1.57 11.82
C ASP A 51 -11.71 -2.45 10.59
N ILE A 52 -12.23 -2.08 9.41
CA ILE A 52 -11.95 -2.79 8.16
C ILE A 52 -10.47 -2.64 7.76
N ILE A 53 -9.89 -1.45 7.90
CA ILE A 53 -8.49 -1.21 7.59
C ILE A 53 -7.59 -1.94 8.59
N THR A 54 -7.92 -1.89 9.89
CA THR A 54 -7.18 -2.65 10.92
C THR A 54 -7.15 -4.14 10.58
N LEU A 55 -8.28 -4.72 10.19
CA LEU A 55 -8.31 -6.11 9.75
C LEU A 55 -7.39 -6.37 8.55
N LEU A 56 -7.34 -5.47 7.57
CA LEU A 56 -6.45 -5.59 6.41
C LEU A 56 -4.97 -5.47 6.80
N LEU A 57 -4.63 -4.65 7.80
CA LEU A 57 -3.26 -4.49 8.31
C LEU A 57 -2.76 -5.72 9.08
N VAL A 58 -3.67 -6.54 9.59
CA VAL A 58 -3.33 -7.79 10.28
C VAL A 58 -2.96 -8.91 9.30
N PHE A 59 -3.43 -8.86 8.05
CA PHE A 59 -3.21 -9.94 7.07
C PHE A 59 -1.73 -10.30 6.87
N PRO A 60 -0.79 -9.37 6.69
CA PRO A 60 0.63 -9.70 6.58
C PRO A 60 1.17 -10.43 7.82
N LEU A 61 0.73 -10.04 9.02
CA LEU A 61 1.12 -10.67 10.29
C LEU A 61 0.60 -12.12 10.39
N MET A 62 -0.54 -12.40 9.75
CA MET A 62 -1.12 -13.74 9.65
C MET A 62 -0.60 -14.52 8.43
N LEU A 63 0.40 -14.01 7.71
CA LEU A 63 0.91 -14.55 6.45
C LEU A 63 -0.18 -14.73 5.38
N LEU A 64 -1.20 -13.87 5.41
CA LEU A 64 -2.30 -13.89 4.46
C LEU A 64 -2.08 -12.83 3.38
N ASN A 65 -2.14 -13.24 2.13
CA ASN A 65 -1.92 -12.38 0.98
C ASN A 65 -3.20 -11.87 0.31
N SER A 66 -4.36 -12.31 0.77
CA SER A 66 -5.63 -11.87 0.18
C SER A 66 -6.82 -12.03 1.12
N VAL A 67 -7.85 -11.20 0.89
CA VAL A 67 -9.17 -11.33 1.57
C VAL A 67 -9.76 -12.72 1.36
N ASN A 68 -9.59 -13.31 0.17
CA ASN A 68 -10.10 -14.65 -0.11
C ASN A 68 -9.37 -15.73 0.72
N ALA A 69 -8.05 -15.60 0.89
CA ALA A 69 -7.28 -16.50 1.74
C ALA A 69 -7.76 -16.43 3.20
N PHE A 70 -8.01 -15.21 3.71
CA PHE A 70 -8.58 -15.02 5.05
C PHE A 70 -9.91 -15.75 5.25
N TYR A 71 -10.85 -15.62 4.32
CA TYR A 71 -12.17 -16.27 4.44
C TYR A 71 -12.15 -17.79 4.19
N LYS A 72 -11.08 -18.31 3.59
CA LYS A 72 -10.84 -19.75 3.45
C LYS A 72 -10.06 -20.36 4.61
N SER A 73 -9.43 -19.53 5.43
CA SER A 73 -8.69 -19.96 6.62
C SER A 73 -9.62 -20.10 7.83
N GLY A 74 -9.13 -20.71 8.91
CA GLY A 74 -9.79 -20.75 10.20
C GLY A 74 -9.98 -19.38 10.86
N TYR A 75 -9.24 -18.35 10.40
CA TYR A 75 -9.28 -17.01 10.96
C TYR A 75 -10.55 -16.20 10.66
N LYS A 76 -11.41 -16.66 9.75
CA LYS A 76 -12.68 -15.99 9.47
C LYS A 76 -13.55 -15.77 10.72
N GLN A 77 -13.34 -16.60 11.76
CA GLN A 77 -14.09 -16.54 13.01
C GLN A 77 -13.76 -15.31 13.87
N VAL A 78 -12.60 -14.65 13.65
CA VAL A 78 -12.22 -13.44 14.41
C VAL A 78 -13.05 -12.21 14.04
N THR A 79 -13.85 -12.28 12.99
CA THR A 79 -14.71 -11.19 12.58
C THR A 79 -16.06 -11.65 12.05
N LYS A 80 -17.09 -10.85 12.33
CA LYS A 80 -18.43 -11.01 11.74
C LYS A 80 -18.57 -10.28 10.39
N MET A 81 -17.55 -9.54 9.95
CA MET A 81 -17.59 -8.82 8.67
C MET A 81 -17.69 -9.82 7.52
N GLN A 82 -18.55 -9.51 6.56
CA GLN A 82 -18.64 -10.27 5.34
C GLN A 82 -17.54 -9.86 4.35
N LYS A 83 -17.09 -10.80 3.53
CA LYS A 83 -16.09 -10.61 2.48
C LYS A 83 -16.35 -9.39 1.60
N ASP A 84 -17.60 -9.18 1.21
CA ASP A 84 -18.03 -8.07 0.36
C ASP A 84 -17.85 -6.71 1.03
N THR A 85 -17.97 -6.63 2.36
CA THR A 85 -17.73 -5.39 3.10
C THR A 85 -16.30 -4.90 2.90
N ILE A 86 -15.34 -5.82 2.96
CA ILE A 86 -13.91 -5.52 2.76
C ILE A 86 -13.64 -5.14 1.31
N TYR A 87 -14.17 -5.90 0.35
CA TYR A 87 -13.98 -5.60 -1.07
C TYR A 87 -14.65 -4.28 -1.48
N ARG A 88 -15.82 -3.95 -0.95
CA ARG A 88 -16.44 -2.65 -1.21
C ARG A 88 -15.57 -1.49 -0.78
N LEU A 89 -14.99 -1.54 0.41
CA LEU A 89 -14.05 -0.50 0.85
C LEU A 89 -12.79 -0.47 -0.01
N LYS A 90 -12.13 -1.63 -0.20
CA LYS A 90 -10.88 -1.76 -0.96
C LYS A 90 -11.02 -1.24 -2.40
N ASN A 91 -12.16 -1.52 -3.04
CA ASN A 91 -12.42 -1.17 -4.44
C ASN A 91 -13.12 0.18 -4.61
N HIS A 92 -13.38 0.91 -3.54
CA HIS A 92 -14.11 2.17 -3.62
C HIS A 92 -13.22 3.28 -4.17
N ALA A 93 -13.59 3.82 -5.35
CA ALA A 93 -12.77 4.75 -6.10
C ALA A 93 -12.48 6.09 -5.39
N ARG A 94 -13.31 6.50 -4.44
CA ARG A 94 -13.16 7.78 -3.71
C ARG A 94 -12.30 7.67 -2.45
N MET A 95 -11.93 6.46 -2.00
CA MET A 95 -11.16 6.31 -0.77
C MET A 95 -9.77 6.95 -0.88
N PRO A 96 -9.39 7.81 0.07
CA PRO A 96 -8.17 8.62 0.01
C PRO A 96 -6.94 7.89 0.58
N TRP A 97 -6.61 6.71 0.06
CA TRP A 97 -5.53 5.85 0.56
C TRP A 97 -4.18 6.57 0.66
N ARG A 98 -3.84 7.40 -0.33
CA ARG A 98 -2.60 8.19 -0.31
C ARG A 98 -2.57 9.18 0.84
N ASN A 99 -3.68 9.88 1.08
CA ASN A 99 -3.78 10.80 2.20
C ASN A 99 -3.67 10.08 3.54
N LEU A 100 -4.24 8.87 3.65
CA LEU A 100 -4.09 8.06 4.85
C LEU A 100 -2.62 7.75 5.11
N LEU A 101 -1.89 7.26 4.09
CA LEU A 101 -0.46 6.99 4.21
C LEU A 101 0.31 8.23 4.68
N LEU A 102 0.14 9.37 4.01
CA LEU A 102 0.82 10.61 4.36
C LEU A 102 0.54 11.08 5.80
N HIS A 103 -0.71 10.94 6.28
CA HIS A 103 -1.05 11.34 7.64
C HIS A 103 -0.54 10.36 8.70
N VAL A 104 -0.60 9.04 8.44
CA VAL A 104 0.03 8.03 9.30
C VAL A 104 1.53 8.28 9.40
N SER A 105 2.18 8.50 8.25
CA SER A 105 3.61 8.81 8.19
C SER A 105 3.97 10.09 8.93
N LYS A 106 3.11 11.12 8.86
CA LYS A 106 3.34 12.38 9.60
C LYS A 106 3.22 12.17 11.12
N GLN A 107 2.24 11.39 11.57
CA GLN A 107 2.15 11.03 12.98
C GLN A 107 3.34 10.19 13.44
N PHE A 108 3.75 9.20 12.63
CA PHE A 108 4.95 8.41 12.92
C PHE A 108 6.19 9.31 13.05
N GLN A 109 6.40 10.22 12.09
CA GLN A 109 7.51 11.17 12.14
C GLN A 109 7.49 12.01 13.43
N SER A 110 6.32 12.48 13.86
CA SER A 110 6.19 13.25 15.10
C SER A 110 6.45 12.44 16.36
N LEU A 111 6.28 11.11 16.32
CA LEU A 111 6.59 10.22 17.44
C LEU A 111 8.10 9.91 17.52
N VAL A 112 8.76 9.70 16.39
CA VAL A 112 10.18 9.30 16.35
C VAL A 112 11.13 10.51 16.33
N ASN A 113 10.66 11.66 15.87
CA ASN A 113 11.40 12.91 15.81
C ASN A 113 10.47 14.08 16.19
N PRO A 114 10.14 14.25 17.50
CA PRO A 114 9.20 15.25 17.96
C PRO A 114 9.65 16.69 17.67
N ASP A 115 10.94 16.96 17.73
CA ASP A 115 11.51 18.29 17.47
C ASP A 115 11.55 18.65 15.98
N GLN A 116 11.25 17.69 15.13
CA GLN A 116 11.27 17.82 13.66
C GLN A 116 12.62 18.33 13.10
N ASP A 117 13.69 18.02 13.79
CA ASP A 117 15.04 18.32 13.35
C ASP A 117 15.36 17.59 12.04
N VAL A 118 16.08 18.29 11.18
CA VAL A 118 16.52 17.74 9.91
C VAL A 118 17.95 17.27 10.06
N ASP A 119 18.12 15.96 10.26
CA ASP A 119 19.44 15.33 10.33
C ASP A 119 20.24 15.57 9.05
N ASP A 120 21.55 15.69 9.18
CA ASP A 120 22.46 15.89 8.04
C ASP A 120 22.44 14.73 7.03
N LYS A 121 22.01 13.56 7.46
CA LYS A 121 21.86 12.36 6.61
C LYS A 121 20.44 12.17 6.08
N SER A 122 19.51 13.10 6.39
CA SER A 122 18.13 12.95 5.99
C SER A 122 17.94 13.02 4.47
N ALA A 123 17.16 12.09 3.93
CA ALA A 123 16.94 11.99 2.49
C ALA A 123 15.54 11.55 2.13
N PHE A 124 14.96 12.11 1.07
CA PHE A 124 13.87 11.47 0.35
C PHE A 124 14.49 10.40 -0.56
N ILE A 125 14.03 9.16 -0.39
CA ILE A 125 14.55 8.01 -1.14
C ILE A 125 13.46 7.53 -2.07
N PHE A 126 13.80 7.38 -3.35
CA PHE A 126 12.95 6.79 -4.37
C PHE A 126 13.51 5.44 -4.79
N ASP A 127 12.63 4.46 -4.88
CA ASP A 127 12.94 3.12 -5.36
C ASP A 127 11.83 2.59 -6.27
N ASP A 128 12.21 1.81 -7.27
CA ASP A 128 11.26 1.23 -8.22
C ASP A 128 11.34 -0.30 -8.14
N THR A 129 10.25 -0.90 -7.77
CA THR A 129 10.10 -2.35 -7.71
C THR A 129 9.12 -2.87 -8.74
N MET A 130 9.37 -4.10 -9.23
CA MET A 130 8.44 -4.77 -10.12
C MET A 130 7.40 -5.55 -9.31
N ASP A 131 6.13 -5.31 -9.62
CA ASP A 131 5.00 -6.03 -9.05
C ASP A 131 4.42 -6.99 -10.11
N GLU A 132 4.90 -8.24 -10.10
CA GLU A 132 4.48 -9.26 -11.05
C GLU A 132 3.02 -9.65 -10.85
N ARG A 133 2.30 -9.85 -11.94
CA ARG A 133 0.89 -10.24 -11.97
C ARG A 133 0.64 -11.37 -12.95
N VAL A 134 -0.06 -12.39 -12.49
CA VAL A 134 -0.45 -13.55 -13.33
C VAL A 134 -1.84 -13.32 -13.96
N GLY A 135 -2.67 -12.49 -13.34
CA GLY A 135 -4.05 -12.25 -13.77
C GLY A 135 -4.15 -11.45 -15.06
N ARG A 136 -4.95 -11.98 -16.01
CA ARG A 136 -5.20 -11.32 -17.32
C ARG A 136 -6.27 -10.23 -17.25
N ARG A 137 -7.06 -10.15 -16.18
CA ARG A 137 -8.19 -9.22 -16.01
C ARG A 137 -7.91 -8.14 -14.99
N ILE A 138 -6.63 -7.74 -14.87
CA ILE A 138 -6.23 -6.67 -13.97
C ILE A 138 -6.20 -5.38 -14.77
N GLU A 139 -6.92 -4.37 -14.30
CA GLU A 139 -6.97 -3.06 -14.93
C GLU A 139 -5.57 -2.42 -14.94
N GLU A 140 -5.20 -1.80 -16.06
CA GLU A 140 -3.90 -1.14 -16.31
C GLU A 140 -2.67 -2.07 -16.27
N VAL A 141 -2.85 -3.39 -16.13
CA VAL A 141 -1.70 -4.32 -16.19
C VAL A 141 -1.06 -4.29 -17.59
N SER A 142 0.25 -4.26 -17.63
CA SER A 142 1.02 -4.25 -18.88
C SER A 142 2.25 -5.17 -18.76
N TYR A 143 2.90 -5.42 -19.89
CA TYR A 143 4.26 -5.97 -19.83
C TYR A 143 5.20 -4.86 -19.39
N VAL A 144 6.00 -5.15 -18.36
CA VAL A 144 7.01 -4.25 -17.81
C VAL A 144 8.38 -4.87 -17.93
N HIS A 145 9.41 -4.05 -18.06
CA HIS A 145 10.79 -4.53 -18.18
C HIS A 145 11.24 -5.20 -16.89
N ASP A 146 11.77 -6.41 -17.03
CA ASP A 146 12.28 -7.21 -15.93
C ASP A 146 13.80 -7.07 -15.86
N HIS A 147 14.28 -6.37 -14.83
CA HIS A 147 15.70 -6.17 -14.57
C HIS A 147 16.32 -7.30 -13.74
N VAL A 148 15.48 -8.09 -13.03
CA VAL A 148 15.92 -8.99 -11.96
C VAL A 148 16.10 -10.43 -12.42
N THR A 149 15.18 -10.94 -13.24
CA THR A 149 15.14 -12.39 -13.47
C THR A 149 16.15 -12.88 -14.51
N GLY A 150 16.87 -12.01 -15.22
CA GLY A 150 17.93 -12.37 -16.16
C GLY A 150 17.53 -13.42 -17.20
N ARG A 151 16.23 -13.72 -17.33
CA ARG A 151 15.71 -14.74 -18.25
C ARG A 151 16.06 -14.37 -19.68
N LYS A 152 16.99 -15.10 -20.26
CA LYS A 152 17.53 -14.90 -21.62
C LYS A 152 16.47 -14.79 -22.72
N LYS A 153 15.20 -15.19 -22.48
CA LYS A 153 14.14 -15.27 -23.50
C LYS A 153 13.06 -14.19 -23.43
N SER A 154 12.89 -13.48 -22.32
CA SER A 154 11.88 -12.41 -22.23
C SER A 154 12.34 -11.37 -21.21
N LYS A 155 12.65 -10.17 -21.71
CA LYS A 155 12.97 -9.02 -20.88
C LYS A 155 11.71 -8.33 -20.31
N ALA A 156 10.56 -8.98 -20.41
CA ALA A 156 9.27 -8.39 -20.04
C ALA A 156 8.40 -9.38 -19.28
N THR A 157 7.88 -8.94 -18.14
CA THR A 157 6.97 -9.67 -17.28
C THR A 157 5.65 -8.91 -17.18
N LEU A 158 4.53 -9.64 -17.05
CA LEU A 158 3.23 -9.02 -16.86
C LEU A 158 3.11 -8.46 -15.45
N GLY A 159 2.85 -7.16 -15.31
CA GLY A 159 2.78 -6.53 -14.00
C GLY A 159 2.72 -5.02 -14.05
N PHE A 160 3.26 -4.41 -12.99
CA PHE A 160 3.44 -2.97 -12.84
C PHE A 160 4.86 -2.69 -12.36
N LYS A 161 5.36 -1.51 -12.68
CA LYS A 161 6.44 -0.90 -11.93
C LYS A 161 5.82 -0.09 -10.79
N ASN A 162 6.31 -0.29 -9.59
CA ASN A 162 5.85 0.41 -8.39
C ASN A 162 6.96 1.36 -7.93
N LEU A 163 6.81 2.65 -8.26
CA LEU A 163 7.68 3.69 -7.74
C LEU A 163 7.23 4.03 -6.33
N THR A 164 8.11 3.86 -5.36
CA THR A 164 7.90 4.18 -3.95
C THR A 164 8.77 5.37 -3.55
N MET A 165 8.29 6.15 -2.59
CA MET A 165 9.04 7.23 -1.98
C MET A 165 8.90 7.14 -0.47
N GLY A 166 10.03 7.24 0.24
CA GLY A 166 10.06 7.35 1.70
C GLY A 166 10.99 8.46 2.15
N LEU A 167 10.91 8.79 3.43
CA LEU A 167 11.83 9.66 4.13
C LEU A 167 12.74 8.83 5.03
N PHE A 168 14.02 8.95 4.87
CA PHE A 168 15.02 8.54 5.84
C PHE A 168 15.39 9.77 6.67
N ASP A 169 15.23 9.69 7.98
CA ASP A 169 15.48 10.80 8.91
C ASP A 169 16.83 10.71 9.64
N GLY A 170 17.73 9.85 9.16
CA GLY A 170 19.02 9.56 9.79
C GLY A 170 18.98 8.27 10.65
N LYS A 171 17.82 7.81 11.05
CA LYS A 171 17.60 6.62 11.91
C LYS A 171 16.54 5.67 11.37
N SER A 172 15.41 6.21 10.91
CA SER A 172 14.22 5.47 10.52
C SER A 172 13.87 5.71 9.06
N PHE A 173 13.33 4.71 8.39
CA PHE A 173 12.73 4.86 7.08
C PHE A 173 11.21 4.92 7.18
N ASN A 174 10.63 6.00 6.71
CA ASN A 174 9.20 6.28 6.77
C ASN A 174 8.60 6.34 5.35
N PRO A 175 7.80 5.36 4.91
CA PRO A 175 7.18 5.39 3.58
C PRO A 175 6.16 6.53 3.49
N LEU A 176 6.22 7.32 2.42
CA LEU A 176 5.38 8.50 2.23
C LEU A 176 4.37 8.37 1.10
N ASP A 177 4.80 7.85 -0.04
CA ASP A 177 3.97 7.82 -1.25
C ASP A 177 4.38 6.67 -2.18
N PHE A 178 3.48 6.32 -3.11
CA PHE A 178 3.76 5.33 -4.14
C PHE A 178 2.96 5.62 -5.41
N SER A 179 3.45 5.15 -6.54
CA SER A 179 2.79 5.27 -7.84
C SER A 179 3.01 4.00 -8.66
N LEU A 180 1.93 3.45 -9.22
CA LEU A 180 2.02 2.33 -10.15
C LEU A 180 2.20 2.87 -11.57
N HIS A 181 3.11 2.26 -12.31
CA HIS A 181 3.40 2.59 -13.71
C HIS A 181 3.16 1.41 -14.63
N SER A 182 2.55 1.68 -15.76
CA SER A 182 2.42 0.77 -16.88
C SER A 182 3.44 1.14 -17.96
N GLU A 183 4.03 0.14 -18.61
CA GLU A 183 4.96 0.34 -19.73
C GLU A 183 4.29 0.00 -21.08
N LYS A 184 3.01 0.29 -21.22
CA LYS A 184 2.19 -0.03 -22.41
C LYS A 184 2.81 0.45 -23.71
N LYS A 185 3.54 1.57 -23.69
CA LYS A 185 4.15 2.16 -24.88
C LYS A 185 5.46 1.49 -25.29
N LEU A 186 6.13 0.75 -24.37
CA LEU A 186 7.44 0.15 -24.62
C LEU A 186 7.36 -1.21 -25.32
N TYR A 187 6.24 -1.89 -25.21
CA TYR A 187 6.09 -3.24 -25.74
C TYR A 187 4.97 -3.31 -26.79
N LYS A 188 5.31 -3.72 -28.03
CA LYS A 188 4.34 -3.89 -29.13
C LYS A 188 3.26 -4.94 -28.84
N LYS A 189 3.58 -5.98 -28.07
CA LYS A 189 2.65 -7.02 -27.60
C LYS A 189 1.95 -6.60 -26.33
N GLN A 190 1.07 -5.63 -26.40
CA GLN A 190 0.23 -5.28 -25.28
C GLN A 190 -0.99 -6.20 -25.22
N ARG A 191 -1.32 -6.70 -24.03
CA ARG A 191 -2.61 -7.34 -23.82
C ARG A 191 -3.71 -6.28 -23.88
N LYS A 192 -4.75 -6.54 -24.65
CA LYS A 192 -5.98 -5.76 -24.54
C LYS A 192 -6.49 -5.88 -23.10
N GLU A 193 -6.74 -4.77 -22.46
CA GLU A 193 -7.43 -4.74 -21.18
C GLU A 193 -8.80 -5.37 -21.37
N GLN A 194 -9.05 -6.46 -20.63
CA GLN A 194 -10.34 -7.15 -20.68
C GLN A 194 -11.35 -6.53 -19.71
N TYR A 195 -10.91 -5.60 -18.87
CA TYR A 195 -11.76 -5.02 -17.85
C TYR A 195 -11.35 -3.57 -17.55
N GLN A 196 -12.25 -2.65 -17.84
CA GLN A 196 -12.10 -1.23 -17.46
C GLN A 196 -13.31 -0.79 -16.66
N LYS A 197 -13.08 -0.28 -15.46
CA LYS A 197 -14.12 0.30 -14.62
C LYS A 197 -14.38 1.75 -15.02
N LYS A 198 -15.63 2.06 -15.35
CA LYS A 198 -16.05 3.47 -15.42
C LYS A 198 -15.97 4.07 -14.02
N ARG A 199 -15.27 5.18 -13.88
CA ARG A 199 -15.13 5.93 -12.60
C ARG A 199 -15.41 7.41 -12.86
N ASP A 200 -15.92 8.07 -11.81
CA ASP A 200 -15.95 9.54 -11.81
C ASP A 200 -14.51 10.06 -12.02
N PRO A 201 -14.25 10.90 -13.04
CA PRO A 201 -12.91 11.43 -13.32
C PRO A 201 -12.27 12.18 -12.15
N ARG A 202 -13.08 12.71 -11.24
CA ARG A 202 -12.63 13.43 -10.03
C ARG A 202 -12.24 12.48 -8.89
N SER A 203 -12.60 11.21 -8.98
CA SER A 203 -12.30 10.23 -7.94
C SER A 203 -10.80 9.95 -7.81
N ASN A 204 -10.37 9.57 -6.61
CA ASN A 204 -8.99 9.18 -6.34
C ASN A 204 -8.54 8.01 -7.22
N GLY A 205 -9.41 7.02 -7.45
CA GLY A 205 -9.12 5.89 -8.32
C GLY A 205 -8.89 6.29 -9.78
N ALA A 206 -9.69 7.26 -10.31
CA ALA A 206 -9.48 7.76 -11.67
C ALA A 206 -8.17 8.56 -11.80
N LYS A 207 -7.82 9.36 -10.79
CA LYS A 207 -6.54 10.09 -10.75
C LYS A 207 -5.36 9.13 -10.71
N ARG A 208 -5.44 8.06 -9.91
CA ARG A 208 -4.42 7.01 -9.82
C ARG A 208 -4.26 6.25 -11.14
N LYS A 209 -5.38 5.97 -11.82
CA LYS A 209 -5.34 5.35 -13.15
C LYS A 209 -4.58 6.22 -14.16
N LYS A 210 -4.83 7.53 -14.19
CA LYS A 210 -4.11 8.47 -15.07
C LYS A 210 -2.61 8.53 -14.75
N GLU A 211 -2.21 8.34 -13.50
CA GLU A 211 -0.80 8.32 -13.09
C GLU A 211 -0.02 7.14 -13.69
N CYS A 212 -0.68 6.01 -13.96
CA CYS A 212 -0.02 4.84 -14.53
C CYS A 212 0.66 5.12 -15.89
N ASP A 213 0.13 6.07 -16.65
CA ASP A 213 0.63 6.43 -17.98
C ASP A 213 1.55 7.66 -17.98
N VAL A 214 1.79 8.25 -16.81
CA VAL A 214 2.73 9.37 -16.62
C VAL A 214 4.13 8.82 -16.37
N ASP A 215 5.14 9.46 -16.92
CA ASP A 215 6.53 9.06 -16.71
C ASP A 215 6.93 9.10 -15.23
N LYS A 216 7.93 8.30 -14.86
CA LYS A 216 8.36 8.12 -13.48
C LYS A 216 8.92 9.42 -12.88
N ILE A 217 9.70 10.18 -13.64
CA ILE A 217 10.33 11.41 -13.17
C ILE A 217 9.26 12.44 -12.81
N THR A 218 8.29 12.65 -13.69
CA THR A 218 7.15 13.54 -13.44
C THR A 218 6.38 13.12 -12.18
N ASN A 219 6.15 11.80 -12.00
CA ASN A 219 5.47 11.31 -10.81
C ASN A 219 6.34 11.44 -9.55
N ALA A 220 7.65 11.19 -9.61
CA ALA A 220 8.58 11.41 -8.51
C ALA A 220 8.54 12.88 -8.03
N ILE A 221 8.60 13.82 -8.96
CA ILE A 221 8.48 15.26 -8.65
C ILE A 221 7.14 15.59 -7.98
N ARG A 222 6.03 15.00 -8.46
CA ARG A 222 4.71 15.18 -7.85
C ARG A 222 4.65 14.60 -6.44
N MET A 223 5.27 13.45 -6.20
CA MET A 223 5.36 12.80 -4.88
C MET A 223 6.16 13.68 -3.92
N LEU A 224 7.32 14.17 -4.34
CA LEU A 224 8.15 15.09 -3.56
C LEU A 224 7.39 16.36 -3.20
N LYS A 225 6.74 17.02 -4.17
CA LYS A 225 5.92 18.22 -3.91
C LYS A 225 4.80 17.95 -2.88
N ARG A 226 4.17 16.77 -2.91
CA ARG A 226 3.15 16.39 -1.92
C ARG A 226 3.77 16.23 -0.53
N ALA A 227 4.91 15.54 -0.42
CA ALA A 227 5.59 15.34 0.86
C ALA A 227 5.99 16.68 1.50
N VAL A 228 6.63 17.54 0.73
CA VAL A 228 7.03 18.90 1.17
C VAL A 228 5.79 19.71 1.61
N LYS A 229 4.70 19.67 0.84
CA LYS A 229 3.44 20.32 1.21
C LYS A 229 2.86 19.80 2.53
N HIS A 230 3.07 18.53 2.86
CA HIS A 230 2.67 17.93 4.14
C HIS A 230 3.67 18.19 5.28
N GLY A 231 4.71 18.98 5.03
CA GLY A 231 5.70 19.43 6.01
C GLY A 231 6.78 18.39 6.30
N PHE A 232 7.03 17.45 5.38
CA PHE A 232 8.22 16.61 5.43
C PHE A 232 9.41 17.38 4.87
N LYS A 233 10.57 17.22 5.51
CA LYS A 233 11.81 17.91 5.13
C LYS A 233 12.95 16.90 5.09
N ALA A 234 13.89 17.08 4.15
CA ALA A 234 15.14 16.35 4.08
C ALA A 234 16.20 17.20 3.37
N LYS A 235 17.46 16.89 3.59
CA LYS A 235 18.59 17.57 2.92
C LYS A 235 18.85 17.06 1.53
N TYR A 236 18.59 15.78 1.28
CA TYR A 236 18.94 15.12 0.03
C TYR A 236 17.73 14.45 -0.62
N VAL A 237 17.87 14.19 -1.90
CA VAL A 237 16.99 13.30 -2.67
C VAL A 237 17.87 12.23 -3.28
N LEU A 238 17.59 10.96 -2.96
CA LEU A 238 18.29 9.80 -3.49
C LEU A 238 17.36 9.05 -4.44
N VAL A 239 17.88 8.73 -5.61
CA VAL A 239 17.18 8.00 -6.66
C VAL A 239 18.11 6.89 -7.13
N ASP A 240 17.63 5.66 -7.21
CA ASP A 240 18.36 4.59 -7.87
C ASP A 240 18.30 4.78 -9.40
N SER A 241 19.44 4.59 -10.07
CA SER A 241 19.65 4.88 -11.50
C SER A 241 19.45 3.64 -12.38
#